data_251622d47d53e33a47c2db2eea5857dc
#
_entry.id   251622d47d53e33a47c2db2eea5857dc
#
_cell.length_a   1.000
_cell.length_b   1.000
_cell.length_c   1.000
_cell.angle_alpha   90.00
_cell.angle_beta   90.00
_cell.angle_gamma   90.00
#
_symmetry.space_group_name_H-M   'P 1'
#
loop_
_entity.id
_entity.type
_entity.pdbx_description
1 polymer ?
#
loop_
_entity_poly.entity_id
_entity_poly.type
_entity_poly.pdbx_seq_one_letter_code
_entity_poly.pdbx_strand_id
1 'polypeptide(L)'
;MEGLLVMADISGYTKFVAGTEAEHSREILAELMDGIAKSFGGRLAIDQVEGDALACTTERTDVGVVDWLRETFRLFHGRLRDIRTATTCPCRACATVQDLGLKFIVHRGEFSRYEVAGRVQLHGNDVNVVHRLLKNTVPLREYLLATAAAQTSWPESLRGQLKAAPQTYDVGAVDAAYLDLRPVRDSVWNEPRPKVDPASAKIRGTVRYPGTPEQVFRYFTDASLRKLWMGVPCVDFVPGARGSLVGAEYHCIHGENQKTVFKVLDSSAPNEITMQMDFPLAGTVWRTDRIEAEGPATTRVDTAIAWQAHGIKAPLVDFMVRRMLLKYGAVYNKRVAEMLAVPDQETARASV
;
A
#
# COMPACT_ATOMS: atom_id res chain seq x y z
N MET A 1 17.38 18.88 -26.56
CA MET A 1 17.41 17.43 -26.22
C MET A 1 16.16 16.81 -26.81
N GLU A 2 16.24 15.61 -27.39
CA GLU A 2 15.06 14.84 -27.83
C GLU A 2 14.86 13.66 -26.88
N GLY A 3 13.60 13.38 -26.53
CA GLY A 3 13.28 12.29 -25.62
C GLY A 3 11.79 12.13 -25.36
N LEU A 4 11.45 11.41 -24.29
CA LEU A 4 10.08 11.31 -23.82
C LEU A 4 9.82 12.33 -22.71
N LEU A 5 8.70 13.03 -22.87
CA LEU A 5 8.07 13.85 -21.83
C LEU A 5 6.94 13.04 -21.23
N VAL A 6 6.93 12.89 -19.93
CA VAL A 6 5.95 12.08 -19.18
C VAL A 6 5.33 12.93 -18.08
N MET A 7 4.00 13.01 -18.07
CA MET A 7 3.27 13.56 -16.93
C MET A 7 2.59 12.42 -16.18
N ALA A 8 2.75 12.41 -14.87
CA ALA A 8 2.01 11.54 -13.96
C ALA A 8 1.11 12.41 -13.07
N ASP A 9 -0.21 12.26 -13.16
CA ASP A 9 -1.19 13.15 -12.55
C ASP A 9 -2.21 12.34 -11.72
N ILE A 10 -2.42 12.77 -10.46
CA ILE A 10 -3.36 12.11 -9.55
C ILE A 10 -4.79 12.56 -9.86
N SER A 11 -5.55 11.70 -10.49
CA SER A 11 -6.96 11.93 -10.81
C SER A 11 -7.82 11.98 -9.54
N GLY A 12 -8.71 12.95 -9.45
CA GLY A 12 -9.61 13.11 -8.29
C GLY A 12 -9.07 13.97 -7.16
N TYR A 13 -7.84 14.47 -7.29
CA TYR A 13 -7.16 15.30 -6.31
C TYR A 13 -8.03 16.44 -5.76
N THR A 14 -8.57 17.32 -6.63
CA THR A 14 -9.34 18.50 -6.22
C THR A 14 -10.55 18.11 -5.35
N LYS A 15 -11.29 17.07 -5.75
CA LYS A 15 -12.45 16.57 -5.00
C LYS A 15 -12.02 15.98 -3.65
N PHE A 16 -10.91 15.25 -3.64
CA PHE A 16 -10.36 14.64 -2.43
C PHE A 16 -9.97 15.71 -1.41
N VAL A 17 -9.17 16.70 -1.81
CA VAL A 17 -8.73 17.80 -0.93
C VAL A 17 -9.92 18.64 -0.42
N ALA A 18 -10.88 18.95 -1.29
CA ALA A 18 -12.05 19.73 -0.88
C ALA A 18 -13.02 18.99 0.06
N GLY A 19 -13.00 17.66 0.04
CA GLY A 19 -13.96 16.81 0.76
C GLY A 19 -13.42 16.14 2.02
N THR A 20 -12.14 16.34 2.38
CA THR A 20 -11.47 15.59 3.45
C THR A 20 -10.70 16.51 4.40
N GLU A 21 -10.26 15.96 5.51
CA GLU A 21 -9.48 16.66 6.54
C GLU A 21 -8.10 17.06 5.97
N ALA A 22 -7.74 18.34 6.09
CA ALA A 22 -6.58 18.94 5.44
C ALA A 22 -5.24 18.30 5.85
N GLU A 23 -5.07 17.93 7.11
CA GLU A 23 -3.84 17.33 7.61
C GLU A 23 -3.60 15.96 7.00
N HIS A 24 -4.53 15.02 7.15
CA HIS A 24 -4.41 13.66 6.60
C HIS A 24 -4.42 13.62 5.08
N SER A 25 -5.22 14.47 4.41
CA SER A 25 -5.19 14.53 2.95
C SER A 25 -3.83 14.98 2.42
N ARG A 26 -3.21 15.98 3.06
CA ARG A 26 -1.86 16.43 2.71
C ARG A 26 -0.82 15.32 2.89
N GLU A 27 -0.86 14.59 4.01
CA GLU A 27 0.06 13.49 4.28
C GLU A 27 -0.07 12.37 3.25
N ILE A 28 -1.30 11.94 2.97
CA ILE A 28 -1.59 10.90 1.98
C ILE A 28 -1.10 11.33 0.59
N LEU A 29 -1.40 12.55 0.17
CA LEU A 29 -1.00 13.03 -1.16
C LEU A 29 0.52 13.19 -1.27
N ALA A 30 1.19 13.72 -0.25
CA ALA A 30 2.64 13.80 -0.21
C ALA A 30 3.27 12.41 -0.30
N GLU A 31 2.72 11.43 0.41
CA GLU A 31 3.16 10.05 0.36
C GLU A 31 2.98 9.42 -1.03
N LEU A 32 1.83 9.62 -1.67
CA LEU A 32 1.55 9.07 -2.99
C LEU A 32 2.46 9.69 -4.05
N MET A 33 2.64 11.01 -4.04
CA MET A 33 3.54 11.74 -4.95
C MET A 33 4.98 11.26 -4.83
N ASP A 34 5.47 11.13 -3.60
CA ASP A 34 6.83 10.62 -3.34
C ASP A 34 6.97 9.13 -3.71
N GLY A 35 5.88 8.34 -3.56
CA GLY A 35 5.81 6.94 -4.04
C GLY A 35 5.94 6.83 -5.56
N ILE A 36 5.22 7.67 -6.30
CA ILE A 36 5.32 7.77 -7.76
C ILE A 36 6.76 8.15 -8.13
N ALA A 37 7.31 9.20 -7.52
CA ALA A 37 8.66 9.67 -7.77
C ALA A 37 9.73 8.58 -7.54
N LYS A 38 9.65 7.87 -6.43
CA LYS A 38 10.59 6.78 -6.09
C LYS A 38 10.47 5.58 -7.02
N SER A 39 9.26 5.28 -7.52
CA SER A 39 9.04 4.14 -8.42
C SER A 39 9.76 4.30 -9.76
N PHE A 40 10.02 5.53 -10.17
CA PHE A 40 10.77 5.80 -11.41
C PHE A 40 12.24 5.36 -11.30
N GLY A 41 12.80 5.30 -10.10
CA GLY A 41 14.12 4.68 -9.83
C GLY A 41 15.26 5.27 -10.68
N GLY A 42 15.22 6.57 -11.01
CA GLY A 42 16.20 7.25 -11.86
C GLY A 42 16.04 6.98 -13.37
N ARG A 43 15.01 6.21 -13.79
CA ARG A 43 14.70 5.97 -15.21
C ARG A 43 14.06 7.17 -15.89
N LEU A 44 13.31 7.95 -15.11
CA LEU A 44 12.75 9.25 -15.48
C LEU A 44 13.35 10.31 -14.55
N ALA A 45 13.84 11.39 -15.12
CA ALA A 45 14.21 12.57 -14.36
C ALA A 45 12.92 13.32 -13.98
N ILE A 46 12.76 13.64 -12.70
CA ILE A 46 11.66 14.49 -12.24
C ILE A 46 12.13 15.92 -12.37
N ASP A 47 11.61 16.64 -13.35
CA ASP A 47 12.01 18.01 -13.66
C ASP A 47 11.17 19.01 -12.85
N GLN A 48 9.85 18.76 -12.69
CA GLN A 48 8.93 19.67 -12.01
C GLN A 48 7.87 18.93 -11.23
N VAL A 49 7.39 19.57 -10.16
CA VAL A 49 6.20 19.14 -9.39
C VAL A 49 5.15 20.23 -9.54
N GLU A 50 4.00 19.91 -10.12
CA GLU A 50 2.94 20.85 -10.46
C GLU A 50 1.62 20.46 -9.79
N GLY A 51 1.44 20.89 -8.55
CA GLY A 51 0.27 20.50 -7.76
C GLY A 51 0.24 18.99 -7.51
N ASP A 52 -0.66 18.29 -8.19
CA ASP A 52 -0.87 16.85 -8.14
C ASP A 52 -0.21 16.09 -9.30
N ALA A 53 0.60 16.77 -10.12
CA ALA A 53 1.30 16.19 -11.26
C ALA A 53 2.82 16.23 -11.11
N LEU A 54 3.50 15.22 -11.65
CA LEU A 54 4.94 15.17 -11.84
C LEU A 54 5.25 15.28 -13.34
N ALA A 55 6.01 16.32 -13.72
CA ALA A 55 6.59 16.46 -15.05
C ALA A 55 7.96 15.81 -15.07
N CYS A 56 8.12 14.81 -15.92
CA CYS A 56 9.32 14.00 -16.00
C CYS A 56 9.81 13.88 -17.43
N THR A 57 11.11 13.67 -17.58
CA THR A 57 11.72 13.43 -18.90
C THR A 57 12.70 12.27 -18.88
N THR A 58 12.92 11.69 -20.06
CA THR A 58 14.00 10.73 -20.29
C THR A 58 14.46 10.79 -21.75
N GLU A 59 15.74 10.68 -21.99
CA GLU A 59 16.29 10.52 -23.34
C GLU A 59 16.12 9.11 -23.90
N ARG A 60 15.70 8.17 -23.06
CA ARG A 60 15.40 6.79 -23.47
C ARG A 60 14.06 6.76 -24.17
N THR A 61 14.05 6.26 -25.39
CA THR A 61 12.83 6.18 -26.23
C THR A 61 12.37 4.73 -26.43
N ASP A 62 12.92 3.80 -25.65
CA ASP A 62 12.58 2.38 -25.74
C ASP A 62 11.19 2.08 -25.16
N VAL A 63 10.69 0.88 -25.46
CA VAL A 63 9.37 0.40 -25.05
C VAL A 63 9.21 0.24 -23.55
N GLY A 64 10.30 0.23 -22.79
CA GLY A 64 10.29 -0.01 -21.35
C GLY A 64 9.49 1.03 -20.56
N VAL A 65 9.25 2.22 -21.12
CA VAL A 65 8.50 3.28 -20.43
C VAL A 65 7.10 2.83 -20.03
N VAL A 66 6.40 2.10 -20.88
CA VAL A 66 5.01 1.65 -20.60
C VAL A 66 4.98 0.67 -19.43
N ASP A 67 5.96 -0.24 -19.37
CA ASP A 67 6.05 -1.21 -18.28
C ASP A 67 6.43 -0.53 -16.97
N TRP A 68 7.31 0.47 -16.99
CA TRP A 68 7.63 1.26 -15.80
C TRP A 68 6.42 2.05 -15.29
N LEU A 69 5.64 2.65 -16.19
CA LEU A 69 4.43 3.37 -15.81
C LEU A 69 3.32 2.44 -15.30
N ARG A 70 3.20 1.24 -15.87
CA ARG A 70 2.30 0.19 -15.34
C ARG A 70 2.74 -0.26 -13.95
N GLU A 71 4.03 -0.43 -13.71
CA GLU A 71 4.54 -0.78 -12.39
C GLU A 71 4.29 0.34 -11.37
N THR A 72 4.57 1.59 -11.73
CA THR A 72 4.21 2.76 -10.91
C THR A 72 2.73 2.79 -10.57
N PHE A 73 1.88 2.50 -11.55
CA PHE A 73 0.42 2.44 -11.37
C PHE A 73 0.02 1.32 -10.39
N ARG A 74 0.64 0.14 -10.49
CA ARG A 74 0.44 -0.97 -9.54
C ARG A 74 0.83 -0.60 -8.12
N LEU A 75 2.00 0.00 -7.95
CA LEU A 75 2.50 0.47 -6.64
C LEU A 75 1.59 1.54 -6.04
N PHE A 76 1.13 2.49 -6.85
CA PHE A 76 0.17 3.52 -6.44
C PHE A 76 -1.13 2.89 -5.91
N HIS A 77 -1.77 2.01 -6.67
CA HIS A 77 -3.00 1.33 -6.25
C HIS A 77 -2.80 0.35 -5.11
N GLY A 78 -1.65 -0.32 -5.04
CA GLY A 78 -1.26 -1.13 -3.89
C GLY A 78 -1.25 -0.29 -2.61
N ARG A 79 -0.71 0.92 -2.69
CA ARG A 79 -0.68 1.82 -1.54
C ARG A 79 -2.06 2.36 -1.17
N LEU A 80 -2.89 2.75 -2.13
CA LEU A 80 -4.28 3.15 -1.86
C LEU A 80 -5.05 2.03 -1.15
N ARG A 81 -4.89 0.79 -1.60
CA ARG A 81 -5.49 -0.39 -0.99
C ARG A 81 -5.01 -0.57 0.45
N ASP A 82 -3.72 -0.42 0.72
CA ASP A 82 -3.17 -0.55 2.07
C ASP A 82 -3.70 0.54 3.01
N ILE A 83 -3.72 1.79 2.57
CA ILE A 83 -4.31 2.88 3.35
C ILE A 83 -5.78 2.57 3.65
N ARG A 84 -6.56 2.13 2.67
CA ARG A 84 -7.98 1.86 2.83
C ARG A 84 -8.28 0.69 3.76
N THR A 85 -7.47 -0.36 3.73
CA THR A 85 -7.76 -1.63 4.43
C THR A 85 -7.03 -1.80 5.76
N ALA A 86 -5.84 -1.20 5.90
CA ALA A 86 -4.99 -1.42 7.07
C ALA A 86 -5.05 -0.29 8.11
N THR A 87 -5.88 0.74 7.89
CA THR A 87 -6.04 1.84 8.86
C THR A 87 -7.26 1.64 9.78
N THR A 88 -7.11 2.04 11.03
CA THR A 88 -8.23 2.22 11.98
C THR A 88 -8.68 3.68 12.06
N CYS A 89 -8.05 4.59 11.31
CA CYS A 89 -8.40 6.01 11.29
C CYS A 89 -9.80 6.21 10.67
N PRO A 90 -10.76 6.83 11.41
CA PRO A 90 -12.12 7.01 10.92
C PRO A 90 -12.28 8.25 10.01
N CYS A 91 -11.20 8.98 9.71
CA CYS A 91 -11.26 10.21 8.93
C CYS A 91 -11.73 9.97 7.49
N ARG A 92 -12.31 11.00 6.89
CA ARG A 92 -12.84 10.91 5.50
C ARG A 92 -11.72 10.70 4.48
N ALA A 93 -10.52 11.27 4.71
CA ALA A 93 -9.38 11.07 3.83
C ALA A 93 -9.02 9.59 3.70
N CYS A 94 -8.85 8.88 4.81
CA CYS A 94 -8.57 7.43 4.80
C CYS A 94 -9.74 6.61 4.21
N ALA A 95 -10.98 7.02 4.49
CA ALA A 95 -12.18 6.31 4.02
C ALA A 95 -12.43 6.46 2.51
N THR A 96 -11.98 7.54 1.88
CA THR A 96 -12.23 7.86 0.47
C THR A 96 -10.99 7.84 -0.41
N VAL A 97 -9.83 7.43 0.12
CA VAL A 97 -8.56 7.38 -0.62
C VAL A 97 -8.66 6.55 -1.92
N GLN A 98 -9.51 5.55 -1.95
CA GLN A 98 -9.80 4.72 -3.13
C GLN A 98 -10.40 5.49 -4.31
N ASP A 99 -10.91 6.70 -4.09
CA ASP A 99 -11.45 7.56 -5.12
C ASP A 99 -10.35 8.32 -5.90
N LEU A 100 -9.12 8.26 -5.42
CA LEU A 100 -7.96 8.72 -6.16
C LEU A 100 -7.59 7.73 -7.26
N GLY A 101 -7.11 8.24 -8.38
CA GLY A 101 -6.60 7.47 -9.50
C GLY A 101 -5.29 8.06 -10.00
N LEU A 102 -4.66 7.41 -10.96
CA LEU A 102 -3.43 7.88 -11.59
C LEU A 102 -3.57 7.81 -13.10
N LYS A 103 -3.19 8.87 -13.80
CA LYS A 103 -3.12 8.89 -15.25
C LYS A 103 -1.73 9.32 -15.70
N PHE A 104 -1.35 8.90 -16.90
CA PHE A 104 -0.08 9.26 -17.51
C PHE A 104 -0.33 9.88 -18.87
N ILE A 105 0.51 10.88 -19.22
CA ILE A 105 0.63 11.43 -20.56
C ILE A 105 2.06 11.13 -21.03
N VAL A 106 2.21 10.63 -22.24
CA VAL A 106 3.51 10.31 -22.83
C VAL A 106 3.60 10.95 -24.21
N HIS A 107 4.60 11.78 -24.40
CA HIS A 107 4.89 12.44 -25.66
C HIS A 107 6.37 12.31 -26.00
N ARG A 108 6.71 12.11 -27.26
CA ARG A 108 8.08 12.18 -27.74
C ARG A 108 8.27 13.50 -28.46
N GLY A 109 9.28 14.27 -28.06
CA GLY A 109 9.55 15.57 -28.63
C GLY A 109 10.85 16.19 -28.14
N GLU A 110 11.03 17.44 -28.50
CA GLU A 110 12.21 18.23 -28.12
C GLU A 110 11.91 19.09 -26.89
N PHE A 111 12.87 19.16 -25.98
CA PHE A 111 12.82 20.00 -24.80
C PHE A 111 14.18 20.49 -24.38
N SER A 112 14.21 21.59 -23.67
CA SER A 112 15.40 22.11 -23.01
C SER A 112 15.11 22.36 -21.53
N ARG A 113 16.16 22.37 -20.71
CA ARG A 113 16.12 22.74 -19.32
C ARG A 113 16.77 24.07 -19.10
N TYR A 114 16.18 24.91 -18.29
CA TYR A 114 16.78 26.14 -17.81
C TYR A 114 16.48 26.34 -16.34
N GLU A 115 17.21 27.18 -15.66
CA GLU A 115 17.05 27.39 -14.22
C GLU A 115 16.44 28.76 -13.95
N VAL A 116 15.42 28.81 -13.08
CA VAL A 116 14.80 30.03 -12.59
C VAL A 116 14.68 29.91 -11.06
N ALA A 117 15.28 30.85 -10.35
CA ALA A 117 15.27 30.89 -8.89
C ALA A 117 15.71 29.57 -8.22
N GLY A 118 16.73 28.92 -8.75
CA GLY A 118 17.26 27.63 -8.25
C GLY A 118 16.39 26.43 -8.56
N ARG A 119 15.39 26.56 -9.48
CA ARG A 119 14.51 25.46 -9.88
C ARG A 119 14.64 25.19 -11.38
N VAL A 120 14.76 23.91 -11.72
CA VAL A 120 14.73 23.48 -13.12
C VAL A 120 13.35 23.72 -13.71
N GLN A 121 13.32 24.26 -14.93
CA GLN A 121 12.13 24.47 -15.73
C GLN A 121 12.32 23.81 -17.09
N LEU A 122 11.26 23.16 -17.58
CA LEU A 122 11.22 22.64 -18.94
C LEU A 122 10.76 23.73 -19.91
N HIS A 123 11.36 23.77 -21.12
CA HIS A 123 11.00 24.69 -22.18
C HIS A 123 10.98 23.98 -23.52
N GLY A 124 9.98 24.29 -24.35
CA GLY A 124 9.83 23.77 -25.69
C GLY A 124 8.36 23.71 -26.12
N ASN A 125 8.12 23.64 -27.42
CA ASN A 125 6.76 23.50 -27.93
C ASN A 125 6.13 22.16 -27.49
N ASP A 126 6.92 21.09 -27.48
CA ASP A 126 6.46 19.76 -27.06
C ASP A 126 6.16 19.70 -25.57
N VAL A 127 6.82 20.52 -24.74
CA VAL A 127 6.46 20.71 -23.33
C VAL A 127 5.03 21.29 -23.23
N ASN A 128 4.70 22.31 -24.05
CA ASN A 128 3.35 22.88 -24.09
C ASN A 128 2.31 21.82 -24.52
N VAL A 129 2.63 20.99 -25.51
CA VAL A 129 1.75 19.90 -25.96
C VAL A 129 1.41 18.96 -24.80
N VAL A 130 2.40 18.54 -24.02
CA VAL A 130 2.20 17.61 -22.88
C VAL A 130 1.30 18.23 -21.80
N HIS A 131 1.51 19.51 -21.47
CA HIS A 131 0.66 20.25 -20.51
C HIS A 131 -0.78 20.40 -21.02
N ARG A 132 -1.00 20.64 -22.34
CA ARG A 132 -2.35 20.67 -22.91
C ARG A 132 -3.03 19.30 -22.84
N LEU A 133 -2.28 18.24 -23.06
CA LEU A 133 -2.78 16.86 -22.98
C LEU A 133 -3.24 16.44 -21.57
N LEU A 134 -2.88 17.13 -20.50
CA LEU A 134 -3.50 16.92 -19.18
C LEU A 134 -4.99 17.22 -19.17
N LYS A 135 -5.46 18.15 -20.05
CA LYS A 135 -6.87 18.52 -20.22
C LYS A 135 -7.45 17.88 -21.49
N ASN A 136 -7.37 16.55 -21.57
CA ASN A 136 -7.85 15.77 -22.72
C ASN A 136 -9.29 15.30 -22.55
N THR A 137 -9.85 14.69 -23.61
CA THR A 137 -11.22 14.22 -23.70
C THR A 137 -11.38 12.70 -23.46
N VAL A 138 -10.37 12.01 -22.96
CA VAL A 138 -10.46 10.58 -22.64
C VAL A 138 -11.53 10.36 -21.58
N PRO A 139 -12.54 9.50 -21.81
CA PRO A 139 -13.70 9.34 -20.91
C PRO A 139 -13.40 8.43 -19.70
N LEU A 140 -12.15 8.36 -19.28
CA LEU A 140 -11.65 7.57 -18.17
C LEU A 140 -10.88 8.45 -17.20
N ARG A 141 -10.70 7.96 -15.97
CA ARG A 141 -9.89 8.63 -14.96
C ARG A 141 -8.49 8.01 -14.84
N GLU A 142 -8.30 6.80 -15.35
CA GLU A 142 -7.11 5.98 -15.18
C GLU A 142 -6.70 5.40 -16.52
N TYR A 143 -5.70 6.01 -17.12
CA TYR A 143 -5.21 5.66 -18.45
C TYR A 143 -3.77 6.14 -18.65
N LEU A 144 -3.14 5.61 -19.69
CA LEU A 144 -1.93 6.15 -20.27
C LEU A 144 -2.28 6.71 -21.65
N LEU A 145 -2.25 8.02 -21.85
CA LEU A 145 -2.44 8.69 -23.13
C LEU A 145 -1.08 8.91 -23.77
N ALA A 146 -0.89 8.41 -24.99
CA ALA A 146 0.33 8.59 -25.74
C ALA A 146 0.07 9.24 -27.09
N THR A 147 0.89 10.22 -27.47
CA THR A 147 0.85 10.79 -28.81
C THR A 147 1.38 9.81 -29.86
N ALA A 148 0.99 9.97 -31.11
CA ALA A 148 1.50 9.16 -32.23
C ALA A 148 3.04 9.15 -32.27
N ALA A 149 3.68 10.30 -31.98
CA ALA A 149 5.13 10.41 -31.91
C ALA A 149 5.76 9.49 -30.84
N ALA A 150 5.12 9.35 -29.66
CA ALA A 150 5.61 8.45 -28.63
C ALA A 150 5.40 6.96 -28.99
N GLN A 151 4.38 6.64 -29.76
CA GLN A 151 4.03 5.27 -30.13
C GLN A 151 4.94 4.68 -31.22
N THR A 152 5.75 5.46 -31.90
CA THR A 152 6.56 5.03 -33.05
C THR A 152 7.50 3.86 -32.72
N SER A 153 8.03 3.81 -31.50
CA SER A 153 8.94 2.76 -31.03
C SER A 153 8.22 1.58 -30.35
N TRP A 154 6.89 1.63 -30.23
CA TRP A 154 6.14 0.60 -29.51
C TRP A 154 5.79 -0.60 -30.39
N PRO A 155 5.81 -1.84 -29.84
CA PRO A 155 5.48 -3.03 -30.61
C PRO A 155 4.01 -3.03 -31.00
N GLU A 156 3.69 -3.72 -32.11
CA GLU A 156 2.33 -3.89 -32.64
C GLU A 156 1.35 -4.41 -31.58
N SER A 157 1.78 -5.40 -30.78
CA SER A 157 0.99 -5.99 -29.70
C SER A 157 0.55 -4.99 -28.65
N LEU A 158 1.33 -3.94 -28.40
CA LEU A 158 0.97 -2.85 -27.48
C LEU A 158 0.10 -1.81 -28.21
N ARG A 159 0.45 -1.44 -29.44
CA ARG A 159 -0.33 -0.48 -30.22
C ARG A 159 -1.76 -0.97 -30.48
N GLY A 160 -1.94 -2.29 -30.71
CA GLY A 160 -3.25 -2.90 -30.87
C GLY A 160 -4.16 -2.85 -29.63
N GLN A 161 -3.63 -2.53 -28.44
CA GLN A 161 -4.40 -2.33 -27.21
C GLN A 161 -4.88 -0.89 -27.03
N LEU A 162 -4.37 0.04 -27.81
CA LEU A 162 -4.67 1.46 -27.69
C LEU A 162 -6.01 1.80 -28.34
N LYS A 163 -6.72 2.74 -27.73
CA LYS A 163 -7.95 3.33 -28.27
C LYS A 163 -7.66 4.74 -28.77
N ALA A 164 -8.03 5.05 -29.99
CA ALA A 164 -7.83 6.37 -30.57
C ALA A 164 -8.51 7.46 -29.72
N ALA A 165 -7.79 8.56 -29.50
CA ALA A 165 -8.27 9.73 -28.77
C ALA A 165 -7.58 10.99 -29.30
N PRO A 166 -7.85 11.39 -30.56
CA PRO A 166 -7.28 12.60 -31.13
C PRO A 166 -7.73 13.82 -30.34
N GLN A 167 -6.84 14.79 -30.17
CA GLN A 167 -7.09 16.02 -29.39
C GLN A 167 -6.90 17.23 -30.29
N THR A 168 -7.60 18.32 -29.97
CA THR A 168 -7.43 19.60 -30.65
C THR A 168 -7.28 20.71 -29.62
N TYR A 169 -6.19 21.46 -29.73
CA TYR A 169 -5.89 22.59 -28.85
C TYR A 169 -5.51 23.83 -29.67
N ASP A 170 -5.20 24.90 -28.98
CA ASP A 170 -4.63 26.14 -29.58
C ASP A 170 -3.27 25.89 -30.28
N VAL A 171 -2.55 24.87 -29.87
CA VAL A 171 -1.30 24.40 -30.51
C VAL A 171 -1.52 23.50 -31.73
N GLY A 172 -2.77 23.24 -32.11
CA GLY A 172 -3.15 22.41 -33.25
C GLY A 172 -3.74 21.04 -32.86
N ALA A 173 -3.93 20.20 -33.89
CA ALA A 173 -4.37 18.81 -33.71
C ALA A 173 -3.23 17.92 -33.26
N VAL A 174 -3.49 17.06 -32.30
CA VAL A 174 -2.55 16.10 -31.73
C VAL A 174 -3.12 14.70 -31.86
N ASP A 175 -2.54 13.87 -32.72
CA ASP A 175 -2.90 12.47 -32.83
C ASP A 175 -2.41 11.71 -31.58
N ALA A 176 -3.34 11.11 -30.87
CA ALA A 176 -3.09 10.39 -29.62
C ALA A 176 -4.00 9.17 -29.49
N ALA A 177 -3.57 8.23 -28.69
CA ALA A 177 -4.35 7.07 -28.31
C ALA A 177 -4.06 6.71 -26.84
N TYR A 178 -5.03 6.08 -26.17
CA TYR A 178 -4.88 5.74 -24.76
C TYR A 178 -4.97 4.24 -24.49
N LEU A 179 -4.23 3.81 -23.47
CA LEU A 179 -4.33 2.51 -22.85
C LEU A 179 -5.19 2.63 -21.60
N ASP A 180 -6.21 1.80 -21.50
CA ASP A 180 -7.05 1.69 -20.28
C ASP A 180 -6.28 0.96 -19.18
N LEU A 181 -6.06 1.62 -18.04
CA LEU A 181 -5.34 1.05 -16.90
C LEU A 181 -6.26 0.45 -15.83
N ARG A 182 -7.59 0.56 -15.98
CA ARG A 182 -8.54 -0.02 -15.02
C ARG A 182 -8.37 -1.53 -14.82
N PRO A 183 -8.09 -2.36 -15.86
CA PRO A 183 -7.81 -3.77 -15.64
C PRO A 183 -6.59 -4.02 -14.73
N VAL A 184 -5.58 -3.16 -14.80
CA VAL A 184 -4.41 -3.23 -13.90
C VAL A 184 -4.81 -2.86 -12.48
N ARG A 185 -5.59 -1.79 -12.29
CA ARG A 185 -6.17 -1.42 -10.98
C ARG A 185 -6.95 -2.61 -10.40
N ASP A 186 -7.89 -3.15 -11.17
CA ASP A 186 -8.77 -4.22 -10.71
C ASP A 186 -7.95 -5.46 -10.32
N SER A 187 -6.87 -5.77 -11.04
CA SER A 187 -5.96 -6.86 -10.66
C SER A 187 -5.30 -6.62 -9.29
N VAL A 188 -4.89 -5.40 -8.98
CA VAL A 188 -4.28 -5.03 -7.69
C VAL A 188 -5.31 -5.11 -6.56
N TRP A 189 -6.51 -4.56 -6.77
CA TRP A 189 -7.55 -4.54 -5.74
C TRP A 189 -8.14 -5.92 -5.45
N ASN A 190 -8.18 -6.80 -6.43
CA ASN A 190 -8.68 -8.18 -6.32
C ASN A 190 -7.57 -9.21 -6.04
N GLU A 191 -6.31 -8.79 -5.98
CA GLU A 191 -5.20 -9.70 -5.66
C GLU A 191 -5.43 -10.36 -4.30
N PRO A 192 -5.40 -11.72 -4.21
CA PRO A 192 -5.52 -12.41 -2.95
C PRO A 192 -4.43 -11.96 -1.98
N ARG A 193 -4.84 -11.61 -0.76
CA ARG A 193 -3.90 -11.26 0.29
C ARG A 193 -3.39 -12.51 1.01
N PRO A 194 -2.15 -12.52 1.51
CA PRO A 194 -1.64 -13.65 2.28
C PRO A 194 -2.52 -13.93 3.49
N LYS A 195 -3.10 -15.13 3.55
CA LYS A 195 -3.93 -15.61 4.67
C LYS A 195 -3.64 -17.08 4.93
N VAL A 196 -3.75 -17.48 6.17
CA VAL A 196 -3.77 -18.91 6.51
C VAL A 196 -5.19 -19.42 6.32
N ASP A 197 -5.36 -20.34 5.36
CA ASP A 197 -6.64 -21.04 5.20
C ASP A 197 -6.89 -21.93 6.44
N PRO A 198 -8.03 -21.73 7.15
CA PRO A 198 -8.37 -22.56 8.28
C PRO A 198 -8.41 -24.07 7.94
N ALA A 199 -8.74 -24.45 6.70
CA ALA A 199 -8.79 -25.86 6.30
C ALA A 199 -7.39 -26.51 6.31
N SER A 200 -6.35 -25.77 5.94
CA SER A 200 -4.95 -26.21 5.89
C SER A 200 -4.14 -25.87 7.14
N ALA A 201 -4.73 -25.16 8.11
CA ALA A 201 -4.04 -24.72 9.32
C ALA A 201 -3.65 -25.91 10.21
N LYS A 202 -2.40 -25.90 10.71
CA LYS A 202 -1.90 -26.89 11.69
C LYS A 202 -2.44 -26.62 13.10
N ILE A 203 -2.73 -25.36 13.44
CA ILE A 203 -3.40 -24.98 14.68
C ILE A 203 -4.60 -24.11 14.33
N ARG A 204 -5.72 -24.41 14.94
CA ARG A 204 -6.94 -23.58 14.96
C ARG A 204 -7.36 -23.36 16.40
N GLY A 205 -7.82 -22.17 16.71
CA GLY A 205 -8.32 -21.84 18.03
C GLY A 205 -9.27 -20.67 17.98
N THR A 206 -10.21 -20.65 18.92
CA THR A 206 -11.14 -19.53 19.12
C THR A 206 -10.95 -19.01 20.53
N VAL A 207 -10.81 -17.70 20.66
CA VAL A 207 -10.73 -17.02 21.96
C VAL A 207 -11.77 -15.90 21.99
N ARG A 208 -12.43 -15.72 23.13
CA ARG A 208 -13.33 -14.61 23.39
C ARG A 208 -12.66 -13.62 24.30
N TYR A 209 -12.62 -12.37 23.87
CA TYR A 209 -12.05 -11.27 24.63
C TYR A 209 -13.16 -10.30 25.06
N PRO A 210 -13.08 -9.69 26.25
CA PRO A 210 -13.90 -8.54 26.58
C PRO A 210 -13.51 -7.35 25.69
N GLY A 211 -14.50 -6.50 25.35
CA GLY A 211 -14.28 -5.30 24.54
C GLY A 211 -14.71 -5.44 23.08
N THR A 212 -14.53 -4.35 22.33
CA THR A 212 -14.87 -4.25 20.90
C THR A 212 -13.77 -4.80 20.00
N PRO A 213 -14.06 -5.11 18.72
CA PRO A 213 -13.03 -5.50 17.76
C PRO A 213 -11.87 -4.51 17.65
N GLU A 214 -12.14 -3.20 17.73
CA GLU A 214 -11.13 -2.14 17.66
C GLU A 214 -10.18 -2.20 18.86
N GLN A 215 -10.72 -2.43 20.07
CA GLN A 215 -9.92 -2.58 21.27
C GLN A 215 -9.04 -3.83 21.18
N VAL A 216 -9.57 -4.98 20.78
CA VAL A 216 -8.79 -6.22 20.61
C VAL A 216 -7.73 -6.05 19.53
N PHE A 217 -8.08 -5.46 18.40
CA PHE A 217 -7.14 -5.20 17.32
C PHE A 217 -5.98 -4.29 17.77
N ARG A 218 -6.28 -3.25 18.57
CA ARG A 218 -5.26 -2.37 19.14
C ARG A 218 -4.26 -3.15 20.01
N TYR A 219 -4.73 -4.10 20.83
CA TYR A 219 -3.82 -4.95 21.63
C TYR A 219 -2.89 -5.80 20.77
N PHE A 220 -3.29 -6.17 19.56
CA PHE A 220 -2.45 -6.96 18.65
C PHE A 220 -1.47 -6.09 17.85
N THR A 221 -1.74 -4.80 17.68
CA THR A 221 -1.01 -3.92 16.77
C THR A 221 -0.25 -2.79 17.46
N ASP A 222 -0.60 -2.41 18.69
CA ASP A 222 0.14 -1.41 19.47
C ASP A 222 1.37 -2.06 20.14
N ALA A 223 2.57 -1.53 19.84
CA ALA A 223 3.82 -2.07 20.33
C ALA A 223 3.95 -1.98 21.85
N SER A 224 3.41 -0.91 22.46
CA SER A 224 3.45 -0.70 23.91
C SER A 224 2.57 -1.73 24.64
N LEU A 225 1.36 -1.97 24.13
CA LEU A 225 0.48 -3.00 24.66
C LEU A 225 1.04 -4.41 24.41
N ARG A 226 1.64 -4.63 23.23
CA ARG A 226 2.28 -5.89 22.87
C ARG A 226 3.40 -6.25 23.83
N LYS A 227 4.25 -5.27 24.20
CA LYS A 227 5.30 -5.43 25.22
C LYS A 227 4.74 -5.99 26.53
N LEU A 228 3.60 -5.45 26.98
CA LEU A 228 2.99 -5.82 28.25
C LEU A 228 2.46 -7.26 28.23
N TRP A 229 1.62 -7.63 27.26
CA TRP A 229 1.03 -8.96 27.23
C TRP A 229 2.02 -10.05 26.82
N MET A 230 3.03 -9.75 26.02
CA MET A 230 4.12 -10.69 25.76
C MET A 230 5.04 -10.86 26.97
N GLY A 231 5.13 -9.85 27.84
CA GLY A 231 6.03 -9.85 29.01
C GLY A 231 7.49 -9.81 28.59
N VAL A 232 7.80 -9.02 27.56
CA VAL A 232 9.16 -8.84 27.04
C VAL A 232 9.73 -7.48 27.47
N PRO A 233 11.06 -7.34 27.63
CA PRO A 233 11.68 -6.07 28.03
C PRO A 233 11.43 -4.94 27.02
N CYS A 234 11.42 -5.25 25.73
CA CYS A 234 11.26 -4.26 24.66
C CYS A 234 10.54 -4.86 23.46
N VAL A 235 9.76 -4.01 22.78
CA VAL A 235 9.22 -4.25 21.46
C VAL A 235 9.54 -3.03 20.60
N ASP A 236 10.48 -3.17 19.67
CA ASP A 236 10.77 -2.14 18.69
C ASP A 236 9.80 -2.28 17.52
N PHE A 237 9.07 -1.23 17.22
CA PHE A 237 8.15 -1.18 16.10
C PHE A 237 8.82 -0.49 14.91
N VAL A 238 8.94 -1.22 13.81
CA VAL A 238 9.40 -0.70 12.53
C VAL A 238 8.16 -0.58 11.64
N PRO A 239 7.67 0.62 11.35
CA PRO A 239 6.50 0.78 10.50
C PRO A 239 6.79 0.25 9.10
N GLY A 240 5.75 -0.23 8.42
CA GLY A 240 5.81 -0.52 7.01
C GLY A 240 6.08 0.73 6.18
N ALA A 241 6.07 0.59 4.86
CA ALA A 241 6.29 1.72 3.98
C ALA A 241 5.40 2.91 4.40
N ARG A 242 6.04 4.00 4.81
CA ARG A 242 5.41 5.27 5.23
C ARG A 242 4.35 5.13 6.33
N GLY A 243 4.67 4.36 7.36
CA GLY A 243 3.79 4.20 8.51
C GLY A 243 2.66 3.19 8.33
N SER A 244 2.64 2.45 7.20
CA SER A 244 1.66 1.38 7.00
C SER A 244 1.81 0.28 8.04
N LEU A 245 0.67 -0.28 8.46
CA LEU A 245 0.67 -1.52 9.24
C LEU A 245 1.10 -2.71 8.38
N VAL A 246 0.68 -2.76 7.10
CA VAL A 246 1.16 -3.78 6.16
C VAL A 246 2.64 -3.57 5.86
N GLY A 247 3.43 -4.61 6.06
CA GLY A 247 4.88 -4.58 5.98
C GLY A 247 5.57 -4.12 7.28
N ALA A 248 4.82 -3.70 8.30
CA ALA A 248 5.39 -3.35 9.60
C ALA A 248 5.98 -4.56 10.31
N GLU A 249 6.99 -4.33 11.13
CA GLU A 249 7.66 -5.36 11.91
C GLU A 249 7.65 -5.01 13.41
N TYR A 250 7.38 -6.02 14.23
CA TYR A 250 7.51 -5.97 15.68
C TYR A 250 8.71 -6.80 16.08
N HIS A 251 9.75 -6.15 16.56
CA HIS A 251 10.96 -6.79 17.04
C HIS A 251 10.86 -7.01 18.55
N CYS A 252 10.41 -8.20 18.95
CA CYS A 252 10.21 -8.56 20.35
C CYS A 252 11.53 -9.11 20.93
N ILE A 253 12.12 -8.38 21.86
CA ILE A 253 13.41 -8.70 22.47
C ILE A 253 13.14 -9.46 23.77
N HIS A 254 13.62 -10.72 23.86
CA HIS A 254 13.42 -11.60 25.01
C HIS A 254 14.66 -11.63 25.95
N GLY A 255 15.81 -11.15 25.48
CA GLY A 255 17.10 -11.13 26.19
C GLY A 255 18.21 -10.67 25.25
N GLU A 256 19.46 -10.67 25.72
CA GLU A 256 20.60 -10.09 24.97
C GLU A 256 20.79 -10.65 23.56
N ASN A 257 20.44 -11.93 23.31
CA ASN A 257 20.59 -12.56 22.01
C ASN A 257 19.32 -13.27 21.51
N GLN A 258 18.17 -12.96 22.09
CA GLN A 258 16.90 -13.58 21.71
C GLN A 258 15.92 -12.53 21.20
N LYS A 259 15.71 -12.54 19.89
CA LYS A 259 14.79 -11.65 19.18
C LYS A 259 13.81 -12.48 18.36
N THR A 260 12.53 -12.15 18.46
CA THR A 260 11.50 -12.64 17.55
C THR A 260 10.96 -11.49 16.73
N VAL A 261 10.95 -11.65 15.42
CA VAL A 261 10.39 -10.66 14.48
C VAL A 261 9.03 -11.14 14.00
N PHE A 262 8.03 -10.29 14.16
CA PHE A 262 6.69 -10.48 13.59
C PHE A 262 6.50 -9.45 12.50
N LYS A 263 6.26 -9.90 11.28
CA LYS A 263 5.98 -9.03 10.14
C LYS A 263 4.51 -9.12 9.75
N VAL A 264 3.86 -7.98 9.63
CA VAL A 264 2.48 -7.90 9.14
C VAL A 264 2.47 -8.09 7.63
N LEU A 265 1.81 -9.12 7.16
CA LEU A 265 1.67 -9.42 5.72
C LEU A 265 0.41 -8.81 5.12
N ASP A 266 -0.67 -8.78 5.92
CA ASP A 266 -1.95 -8.21 5.52
C ASP A 266 -2.73 -7.74 6.74
N SER A 267 -3.61 -6.75 6.53
CA SER A 267 -4.53 -6.28 7.55
C SER A 267 -5.80 -5.73 6.91
N SER A 268 -6.94 -6.11 7.49
CA SER A 268 -8.25 -5.52 7.26
C SER A 268 -8.80 -5.06 8.61
N ALA A 269 -8.26 -3.95 9.09
CA ALA A 269 -8.56 -3.42 10.42
C ALA A 269 -10.05 -3.04 10.58
N PRO A 270 -10.68 -3.33 11.71
CA PRO A 270 -10.17 -4.08 12.86
C PRO A 270 -10.39 -5.59 12.76
N ASN A 271 -10.88 -6.11 11.62
CA ASN A 271 -11.49 -7.42 11.53
C ASN A 271 -10.53 -8.57 11.20
N GLU A 272 -9.37 -8.30 10.61
CA GLU A 272 -8.44 -9.37 10.26
C GLU A 272 -6.99 -8.86 10.23
N ILE A 273 -6.06 -9.68 10.68
CA ILE A 273 -4.63 -9.44 10.56
C ILE A 273 -3.89 -10.74 10.27
N THR A 274 -2.96 -10.71 9.32
CA THR A 274 -2.06 -11.81 9.01
C THR A 274 -0.63 -11.39 9.29
N MET A 275 0.07 -12.19 10.09
CA MET A 275 1.47 -11.99 10.43
C MET A 275 2.29 -13.22 10.09
N GLN A 276 3.57 -13.01 9.78
CA GLN A 276 4.57 -14.05 9.78
C GLN A 276 5.57 -13.82 10.91
N MET A 277 6.17 -14.90 11.39
CA MET A 277 7.30 -14.87 12.31
C MET A 277 8.28 -15.99 11.95
N ASP A 278 9.56 -15.75 12.16
CA ASP A 278 10.57 -16.81 12.06
C ASP A 278 10.69 -17.50 13.40
N PHE A 279 10.59 -18.82 13.36
CA PHE A 279 10.51 -19.62 14.53
C PHE A 279 11.62 -20.69 14.54
N PRO A 280 12.38 -20.84 15.62
CA PRO A 280 13.40 -21.87 15.69
C PRO A 280 12.82 -23.24 15.33
N LEU A 281 13.51 -24.00 14.52
CA LEU A 281 13.16 -25.34 14.01
C LEU A 281 12.07 -25.37 12.93
N ALA A 282 11.10 -24.44 12.93
CA ALA A 282 10.00 -24.44 11.96
C ALA A 282 10.24 -23.53 10.75
N GLY A 283 11.27 -22.66 10.80
CA GLY A 283 11.39 -21.60 9.82
C GLY A 283 10.25 -20.59 9.95
N THR A 284 9.63 -20.23 8.83
CA THR A 284 8.55 -19.24 8.84
C THR A 284 7.23 -19.86 9.29
N VAL A 285 6.59 -19.20 10.25
CA VAL A 285 5.24 -19.49 10.74
C VAL A 285 4.33 -18.36 10.34
N TRP A 286 3.18 -18.69 9.75
CA TRP A 286 2.12 -17.72 9.38
C TRP A 286 0.95 -17.85 10.34
N ARG A 287 0.40 -16.71 10.74
CA ARG A 287 -0.78 -16.62 11.61
C ARG A 287 -1.76 -15.62 11.02
N THR A 288 -3.03 -16.03 10.90
CA THR A 288 -4.17 -15.16 10.60
C THR A 288 -5.13 -15.16 11.78
N ASP A 289 -5.46 -13.97 12.28
CA ASP A 289 -6.49 -13.75 13.29
C ASP A 289 -7.67 -13.04 12.64
N ARG A 290 -8.88 -13.64 12.75
CA ARG A 290 -10.15 -13.02 12.38
C ARG A 290 -10.84 -12.55 13.63
N ILE A 291 -11.26 -11.30 13.65
CA ILE A 291 -11.74 -10.57 14.81
C ILE A 291 -13.17 -10.12 14.51
N GLU A 292 -14.14 -10.66 15.22
CA GLU A 292 -15.55 -10.42 14.97
C GLU A 292 -16.28 -10.09 16.28
N ALA A 293 -17.16 -9.08 16.24
CA ALA A 293 -18.05 -8.79 17.36
C ALA A 293 -19.02 -9.98 17.58
N GLU A 294 -19.09 -10.51 18.79
CA GLU A 294 -20.06 -11.55 19.18
C GLU A 294 -21.16 -10.98 20.10
N GLY A 295 -20.97 -9.75 20.58
CA GLY A 295 -21.89 -8.97 21.41
C GLY A 295 -21.39 -7.55 21.65
N PRO A 296 -22.14 -6.74 22.43
CA PRO A 296 -21.79 -5.32 22.64
C PRO A 296 -20.41 -5.09 23.27
N ALA A 297 -19.94 -6.05 24.07
CA ALA A 297 -18.67 -5.96 24.79
C ALA A 297 -17.90 -7.29 24.75
N THR A 298 -18.12 -8.09 23.70
CA THR A 298 -17.42 -9.37 23.53
C THR A 298 -17.00 -9.52 22.08
N THR A 299 -15.73 -9.82 21.89
CA THR A 299 -15.11 -10.04 20.59
C THR A 299 -14.59 -11.46 20.49
N ARG A 300 -14.99 -12.17 19.43
CA ARG A 300 -14.45 -13.48 19.07
C ARG A 300 -13.24 -13.32 18.17
N VAL A 301 -12.17 -14.03 18.48
CA VAL A 301 -10.99 -14.13 17.63
C VAL A 301 -10.77 -15.57 17.23
N ASP A 302 -10.87 -15.83 15.93
CA ASP A 302 -10.57 -17.11 15.31
C ASP A 302 -9.15 -17.07 14.74
N THR A 303 -8.26 -17.88 15.30
CA THR A 303 -6.85 -17.95 14.92
C THR A 303 -6.58 -19.19 14.07
N ALA A 304 -5.90 -19.00 12.95
CA ALA A 304 -5.35 -20.07 12.11
C ALA A 304 -3.81 -19.89 12.00
N ILE A 305 -3.05 -20.98 12.27
CA ILE A 305 -1.58 -20.96 12.20
C ILE A 305 -1.10 -22.09 11.30
N ALA A 306 -0.14 -21.77 10.40
CA ALA A 306 0.48 -22.71 9.50
C ALA A 306 2.01 -22.54 9.50
N TRP A 307 2.73 -23.61 9.22
CA TRP A 307 4.16 -23.62 8.94
C TRP A 307 4.50 -24.84 8.09
N GLN A 308 5.70 -24.84 7.50
CA GLN A 308 6.18 -25.95 6.70
C GLN A 308 7.43 -26.56 7.37
N ALA A 309 7.32 -27.79 7.83
CA ALA A 309 8.46 -28.56 8.30
C ALA A 309 8.94 -29.48 7.16
N HIS A 310 10.23 -29.54 6.96
CA HIS A 310 10.85 -30.29 5.88
C HIS A 310 11.76 -31.40 6.38
N GLY A 311 11.93 -32.45 5.58
CA GLY A 311 12.83 -33.56 5.82
C GLY A 311 12.27 -34.65 6.74
N ILE A 312 13.11 -35.67 7.02
CA ILE A 312 12.73 -36.87 7.74
C ILE A 312 12.27 -36.58 9.19
N LYS A 313 12.76 -35.50 9.79
CA LYS A 313 12.37 -35.08 11.15
C LYS A 313 11.12 -34.20 11.22
N ALA A 314 10.45 -33.94 10.09
CA ALA A 314 9.30 -33.07 10.03
C ALA A 314 8.19 -33.39 11.06
N PRO A 315 7.80 -34.66 11.32
CA PRO A 315 6.78 -34.96 12.32
C PRO A 315 7.19 -34.57 13.75
N LEU A 316 8.45 -34.74 14.11
CA LEU A 316 8.99 -34.35 15.42
C LEU A 316 9.00 -32.82 15.56
N VAL A 317 9.44 -32.11 14.51
CA VAL A 317 9.41 -30.65 14.46
C VAL A 317 7.97 -30.14 14.59
N ASP A 318 7.03 -30.72 13.86
CA ASP A 318 5.62 -30.37 13.94
C ASP A 318 5.06 -30.52 15.36
N PHE A 319 5.39 -31.62 16.03
CA PHE A 319 4.95 -31.86 17.40
C PHE A 319 5.53 -30.80 18.37
N MET A 320 6.83 -30.53 18.28
CA MET A 320 7.52 -29.59 19.16
C MET A 320 7.01 -28.16 18.95
N VAL A 321 6.89 -27.72 17.70
CA VAL A 321 6.43 -26.38 17.33
C VAL A 321 4.97 -26.19 17.78
N ARG A 322 4.10 -27.17 17.48
CA ARG A 322 2.70 -27.13 17.91
C ARG A 322 2.58 -26.99 19.43
N ARG A 323 3.32 -27.81 20.20
CA ARG A 323 3.29 -27.77 21.68
C ARG A 323 3.74 -26.40 22.20
N MET A 324 4.77 -25.81 21.60
CA MET A 324 5.32 -24.54 22.01
C MET A 324 4.37 -23.38 21.68
N LEU A 325 3.83 -23.34 20.46
CA LEU A 325 2.86 -22.31 20.05
C LEU A 325 1.57 -22.35 20.88
N LEU A 326 1.08 -23.53 21.21
CA LEU A 326 -0.12 -23.68 22.08
C LEU A 326 0.18 -23.20 23.50
N LYS A 327 1.36 -23.52 24.05
CA LYS A 327 1.75 -23.08 25.40
C LYS A 327 1.87 -21.56 25.48
N TYR A 328 2.59 -20.93 24.56
CA TYR A 328 2.73 -19.48 24.54
C TYR A 328 1.42 -18.78 24.21
N GLY A 329 0.64 -19.31 23.25
CA GLY A 329 -0.66 -18.78 22.88
C GLY A 329 -1.61 -18.72 24.08
N ALA A 330 -1.66 -19.78 24.89
CA ALA A 330 -2.52 -19.82 26.09
C ALA A 330 -2.13 -18.72 27.11
N VAL A 331 -0.82 -18.54 27.35
CA VAL A 331 -0.33 -17.49 28.26
C VAL A 331 -0.65 -16.10 27.73
N TYR A 332 -0.41 -15.83 26.45
CA TYR A 332 -0.62 -14.53 25.85
C TYR A 332 -2.11 -14.18 25.76
N ASN A 333 -2.96 -15.12 25.34
CA ASN A 333 -4.40 -14.92 25.29
C ASN A 333 -4.98 -14.59 26.67
N LYS A 334 -4.51 -15.27 27.73
CA LYS A 334 -4.93 -14.97 29.10
C LYS A 334 -4.56 -13.54 29.52
N ARG A 335 -3.32 -13.12 29.27
CA ARG A 335 -2.84 -11.78 29.60
C ARG A 335 -3.61 -10.68 28.86
N VAL A 336 -3.85 -10.87 27.55
CA VAL A 336 -4.65 -9.94 26.76
C VAL A 336 -6.08 -9.84 27.31
N ALA A 337 -6.69 -10.96 27.66
CA ALA A 337 -8.05 -10.96 28.25
C ALA A 337 -8.09 -10.24 29.61
N GLU A 338 -7.10 -10.48 30.48
CA GLU A 338 -6.97 -9.79 31.78
C GLU A 338 -6.81 -8.28 31.63
N MET A 339 -5.98 -7.85 30.67
CA MET A 339 -5.74 -6.44 30.39
C MET A 339 -6.98 -5.74 29.81
N LEU A 340 -7.71 -6.40 28.92
CA LEU A 340 -8.96 -5.89 28.33
C LEU A 340 -10.11 -5.84 29.35
N ALA A 341 -10.08 -6.66 30.41
CA ALA A 341 -11.09 -6.66 31.45
C ALA A 341 -10.96 -5.46 32.42
N VAL A 342 -9.81 -4.77 32.41
CA VAL A 342 -9.60 -3.55 33.22
C VAL A 342 -10.13 -2.36 32.42
N PRO A 343 -11.09 -1.56 32.94
CA PRO A 343 -11.58 -0.38 32.24
C PRO A 343 -10.44 0.58 31.96
N ASP A 344 -10.31 1.02 30.69
CA ASP A 344 -9.32 2.03 30.29
C ASP A 344 -9.55 3.33 31.08
N GLN A 345 -8.62 3.71 31.94
CA GLN A 345 -8.70 4.96 32.71
C GLN A 345 -8.56 6.23 31.82
N GLU A 346 -8.15 6.07 30.55
CA GLU A 346 -8.08 7.18 29.59
C GLU A 346 -9.44 7.57 29.00
N THR A 347 -10.38 6.61 28.84
CA THR A 347 -11.75 6.91 28.35
C THR A 347 -12.58 7.64 29.42
N ALA A 348 -12.27 7.48 30.69
CA ALA A 348 -12.95 8.18 31.78
C ALA A 348 -12.53 9.66 31.91
N ARG A 349 -11.38 10.08 31.37
CA ARG A 349 -10.91 11.48 31.37
C ARG A 349 -11.39 12.31 30.18
N ALA A 350 -11.91 11.68 29.13
CA ALA A 350 -12.45 12.37 27.95
C ALA A 350 -13.96 12.64 28.05
N SER A 351 -14.62 12.24 29.15
CA SER A 351 -16.07 12.39 29.38
C SER A 351 -16.41 13.36 30.54
N VAL A 352 -15.43 14.18 30.99
CA VAL A 352 -15.65 15.25 31.97
C VAL A 352 -15.35 16.59 31.37
#